data_e14c4c2ef11163d2449335dee08dbe81
#
_entry.id   e14c4c2ef11163d2449335dee08dbe81
#
_cell.length_a   1.000
_cell.length_b   1.000
_cell.length_c   1.000
_cell.angle_alpha   90.00
_cell.angle_beta   90.00
_cell.angle_gamma   90.00
#
_symmetry.space_group_name_H-M   'P 1'
#
loop_
_entity.id
_entity.type
_entity.pdbx_description
1 polymer ?
#
loop_
_entity_poly.entity_id
_entity_poly.type
_entity_poly.pdbx_seq_one_letter_code
_entity_poly.pdbx_strand_id
1 'polypeptide(L)'
;MFTPIHRALGLEPGDLTLELIEKAIEAGLEETADFDMKRVVPNLKEDKSKQEIAKDIAAMANSGGGWIIYGVGEGASDIAGSIHPCEWTATEEQQMLNIAYTKIDPPVVGLEFNKISCGENSDKNLVLMHIPDSVDAPHFARAEKNTFSAPRRNGPHTKPMTYRDIERGFRERFQRGAEQEKTLQDYFEQAAEALNPEQGVFLAIAAVPVTPKISAAPVSEETMYQYANQMLNPDFSTTLNAQCMK
;
A
#
# COMPACT_ATOMS: atom_id res chain seq x y z
N MET A 1 -2.21 -12.54 -5.02
CA MET A 1 -1.36 -11.38 -4.66
C MET A 1 0.04 -11.60 -5.19
N PHE A 2 0.76 -10.56 -5.63
CA PHE A 2 2.17 -10.68 -6.03
C PHE A 2 3.04 -9.99 -4.97
N THR A 3 3.95 -10.71 -4.36
CA THR A 3 4.81 -10.22 -3.27
C THR A 3 6.29 -10.43 -3.60
N PRO A 4 7.22 -9.79 -2.88
CA PRO A 4 8.65 -10.06 -3.02
C PRO A 4 9.02 -11.54 -2.85
N ILE A 5 8.24 -12.30 -2.08
CA ILE A 5 8.42 -13.74 -1.89
C ILE A 5 8.16 -14.49 -3.21
N HIS A 6 7.07 -14.19 -3.91
CA HIS A 6 6.80 -14.75 -5.25
C HIS A 6 7.89 -14.38 -6.25
N ARG A 7 8.33 -13.12 -6.21
CA ARG A 7 9.42 -12.62 -7.07
C ARG A 7 10.74 -13.36 -6.82
N ALA A 8 11.10 -13.57 -5.55
CA ALA A 8 12.34 -14.28 -5.17
C ALA A 8 12.35 -15.73 -5.67
N LEU A 9 11.19 -16.37 -5.69
CA LEU A 9 11.03 -17.75 -6.18
C LEU A 9 10.72 -17.85 -7.68
N GLY A 10 10.58 -16.73 -8.40
CA GLY A 10 10.21 -16.73 -9.82
C GLY A 10 8.81 -17.27 -10.09
N LEU A 11 7.89 -17.10 -9.14
CA LEU A 11 6.51 -17.61 -9.21
C LEU A 11 5.53 -16.54 -9.67
N GLU A 12 4.43 -16.98 -10.28
CA GLU A 12 3.28 -16.14 -10.58
C GLU A 12 2.55 -15.69 -9.29
N PRO A 13 1.72 -14.62 -9.35
CA PRO A 13 0.90 -14.19 -8.23
C PRO A 13 0.02 -15.32 -7.67
N GLY A 14 0.00 -15.48 -6.36
CA GLY A 14 -0.75 -16.55 -5.71
C GLY A 14 -1.03 -16.25 -4.24
N ASP A 15 -1.47 -17.30 -3.52
CA ASP A 15 -1.70 -17.24 -2.08
C ASP A 15 -0.38 -17.34 -1.31
N LEU A 16 -0.34 -16.68 -0.16
CA LEU A 16 0.78 -16.75 0.77
C LEU A 16 0.53 -17.88 1.76
N THR A 17 1.39 -18.88 1.70
CA THR A 17 1.34 -20.04 2.62
C THR A 17 2.65 -20.15 3.40
N LEU A 18 2.63 -20.84 4.54
CA LEU A 18 3.84 -21.12 5.33
C LEU A 18 4.88 -21.86 4.49
N GLU A 19 4.46 -22.86 3.73
CA GLU A 19 5.35 -23.63 2.84
C GLU A 19 6.03 -22.75 1.79
N LEU A 20 5.34 -21.74 1.26
CA LEU A 20 5.92 -20.79 0.31
C LEU A 20 7.02 -19.95 0.96
N ILE A 21 6.81 -19.52 2.21
CA ILE A 21 7.81 -18.77 2.98
C ILE A 21 9.01 -19.65 3.32
N GLU A 22 8.78 -20.88 3.75
CA GLU A 22 9.87 -21.85 4.03
C GLU A 22 10.73 -22.07 2.79
N LYS A 23 10.13 -22.28 1.62
CA LYS A 23 10.84 -22.39 0.34
C LYS A 23 11.63 -21.13 -0.02
N ALA A 24 11.09 -19.96 0.26
CA ALA A 24 11.78 -18.70 -0.01
C ALA A 24 13.00 -18.53 0.92
N ILE A 25 12.88 -18.91 2.19
CA ILE A 25 14.00 -18.91 3.15
C ILE A 25 15.10 -19.89 2.70
N GLU A 26 14.72 -21.10 2.29
CA GLU A 26 15.66 -22.10 1.77
C GLU A 26 16.37 -21.63 0.47
N ALA A 27 15.65 -20.86 -0.35
CA ALA A 27 16.21 -20.25 -1.56
C ALA A 27 17.06 -18.99 -1.30
N GLY A 28 17.21 -18.57 -0.04
CA GLY A 28 18.01 -17.40 0.33
C GLY A 28 17.25 -16.08 0.14
N LEU A 29 16.01 -15.99 0.62
CA LEU A 29 15.24 -14.75 0.62
C LEU A 29 16.02 -13.62 1.30
N GLU A 30 16.23 -12.53 0.58
CA GLU A 30 17.00 -11.36 1.03
C GLU A 30 16.10 -10.15 1.25
N GLU A 31 16.53 -9.27 2.16
CA GLU A 31 15.95 -7.94 2.29
C GLU A 31 16.29 -7.07 1.06
N THR A 32 15.30 -6.28 0.65
CA THR A 32 15.43 -5.38 -0.50
C THR A 32 14.91 -3.98 -0.17
N ALA A 33 14.90 -3.08 -1.14
CA ALA A 33 14.33 -1.74 -0.94
C ALA A 33 12.83 -1.78 -0.63
N ASP A 34 12.13 -2.79 -1.13
CA ASP A 34 10.67 -2.98 -0.99
C ASP A 34 10.29 -4.19 -0.11
N PHE A 35 11.27 -4.82 0.57
CA PHE A 35 11.02 -5.95 1.46
C PHE A 35 11.93 -5.91 2.68
N ASP A 36 11.34 -6.07 3.87
CA ASP A 36 12.04 -6.03 5.16
C ASP A 36 11.56 -7.18 6.06
N MET A 37 12.48 -7.75 6.84
CA MET A 37 12.20 -8.88 7.73
C MET A 37 12.35 -8.47 9.19
N LYS A 38 11.39 -8.87 10.01
CA LYS A 38 11.41 -8.61 11.45
C LYS A 38 11.16 -9.90 12.21
N ARG A 39 12.12 -10.29 13.05
CA ARG A 39 12.05 -11.50 13.84
C ARG A 39 10.82 -11.54 14.76
N VAL A 40 10.45 -10.39 15.33
CA VAL A 40 9.35 -10.25 16.28
C VAL A 40 8.56 -9.00 16.01
N VAL A 41 7.30 -8.99 16.42
CA VAL A 41 6.50 -7.75 16.48
C VAL A 41 7.06 -6.91 17.64
N PRO A 42 7.47 -5.66 17.41
CA PRO A 42 7.96 -4.80 18.49
C PRO A 42 6.87 -4.52 19.54
N ASN A 43 7.27 -4.14 20.74
CA ASN A 43 6.31 -3.78 21.78
C ASN A 43 5.51 -2.51 21.40
N LEU A 44 4.26 -2.70 20.94
CA LEU A 44 3.40 -1.63 20.47
C LEU A 44 2.93 -0.64 21.55
N LYS A 45 3.28 -0.88 22.83
CA LYS A 45 2.99 0.05 23.94
C LYS A 45 4.15 1.01 24.20
N GLU A 46 5.35 0.66 23.77
CA GLU A 46 6.57 1.43 24.00
C GLU A 46 6.73 2.51 22.93
N ASP A 47 6.96 3.77 23.34
CA ASP A 47 7.08 4.88 22.39
C ASP A 47 8.27 4.75 21.44
N LYS A 48 9.39 4.20 21.90
CA LYS A 48 10.56 3.95 21.05
C LYS A 48 10.23 2.96 19.93
N SER A 49 9.54 1.85 20.25
CA SER A 49 9.09 0.87 19.27
C SER A 49 8.11 1.48 18.27
N LYS A 50 7.18 2.33 18.72
CA LYS A 50 6.24 3.05 17.83
C LYS A 50 6.97 3.98 16.86
N GLN A 51 8.04 4.63 17.30
CA GLN A 51 8.86 5.52 16.46
C GLN A 51 9.63 4.72 15.40
N GLU A 52 10.21 3.56 15.75
CA GLU A 52 10.89 2.69 14.79
C GLU A 52 9.90 2.15 13.74
N ILE A 53 8.72 1.68 14.17
CA ILE A 53 7.65 1.24 13.25
C ILE A 53 7.23 2.38 12.32
N ALA A 54 6.98 3.57 12.85
CA ALA A 54 6.61 4.74 12.05
C ALA A 54 7.72 5.10 11.03
N LYS A 55 8.98 5.02 11.44
CA LYS A 55 10.13 5.24 10.56
C LYS A 55 10.17 4.22 9.42
N ASP A 56 9.97 2.93 9.73
CA ASP A 56 10.01 1.87 8.72
C ASP A 56 8.84 2.00 7.73
N ILE A 57 7.61 2.25 8.22
CA ILE A 57 6.44 2.50 7.38
C ILE A 57 6.65 3.73 6.49
N ALA A 58 7.09 4.86 7.06
CA ALA A 58 7.34 6.07 6.28
C ALA A 58 8.45 5.87 5.25
N ALA A 59 9.51 5.11 5.58
CA ALA A 59 10.59 4.82 4.65
C ALA A 59 10.13 4.02 3.43
N MET A 60 9.27 3.01 3.64
CA MET A 60 8.65 2.23 2.56
C MET A 60 7.74 3.12 1.71
N ALA A 61 6.80 3.85 2.34
CA ALA A 61 5.87 4.73 1.63
C ALA A 61 6.58 5.82 0.80
N ASN A 62 7.71 6.34 1.30
CA ASN A 62 8.57 7.29 0.58
C ASN A 62 9.41 6.66 -0.54
N SER A 63 9.34 5.35 -0.73
CA SER A 63 10.20 4.61 -1.67
C SER A 63 9.43 3.76 -2.66
N GLY A 64 8.14 4.06 -2.84
CA GLY A 64 7.27 3.32 -3.76
C GLY A 64 6.47 2.20 -3.12
N GLY A 65 6.35 2.21 -1.78
CA GLY A 65 5.70 1.16 -1.02
C GLY A 65 6.61 -0.03 -0.73
N GLY A 66 6.05 -1.09 -0.16
CA GLY A 66 6.82 -2.28 0.17
C GLY A 66 6.10 -3.22 1.13
N TRP A 67 6.88 -4.16 1.67
CA TRP A 67 6.38 -5.22 2.52
C TRP A 67 7.27 -5.42 3.73
N ILE A 68 6.68 -5.61 4.89
CA ILE A 68 7.39 -6.01 6.10
C ILE A 68 6.80 -7.33 6.59
N ILE A 69 7.64 -8.36 6.72
CA ILE A 69 7.22 -9.63 7.31
C ILE A 69 7.67 -9.70 8.77
N TYR A 70 6.71 -9.94 9.67
CA TYR A 70 6.96 -10.22 11.07
C TYR A 70 6.96 -11.72 11.32
N GLY A 71 7.90 -12.18 12.14
CA GLY A 71 8.09 -13.61 12.46
C GLY A 71 9.13 -14.31 11.61
N VAL A 72 9.92 -13.59 10.83
CA VAL A 72 11.08 -14.11 10.10
C VAL A 72 12.32 -13.38 10.60
N GLY A 73 13.28 -14.12 11.13
CA GLY A 73 14.52 -13.56 11.63
C GLY A 73 15.59 -13.56 10.54
N GLU A 74 16.42 -12.53 10.56
CA GLU A 74 17.62 -12.45 9.74
C GLU A 74 18.64 -13.51 10.17
N GLY A 75 19.32 -14.11 9.20
CA GLY A 75 20.50 -14.94 9.37
C GLY A 75 21.77 -14.11 9.16
N ALA A 76 22.65 -14.57 8.28
CA ALA A 76 23.85 -13.85 7.91
C ALA A 76 23.56 -12.93 6.70
N SER A 77 24.02 -11.66 6.77
CA SER A 77 24.01 -10.72 5.62
C SER A 77 22.63 -10.44 5.02
N ASP A 78 21.68 -10.01 5.83
CA ASP A 78 20.32 -9.63 5.40
C ASP A 78 19.51 -10.76 4.71
N ILE A 79 19.96 -12.01 4.87
CA ILE A 79 19.29 -13.21 4.36
C ILE A 79 18.38 -13.78 5.45
N ALA A 80 17.18 -14.23 5.08
CA ALA A 80 16.26 -14.90 5.98
C ALA A 80 16.89 -16.17 6.60
N GLY A 81 16.80 -16.30 7.93
CA GLY A 81 17.44 -17.41 8.64
C GLY A 81 16.47 -18.37 9.32
N SER A 82 15.44 -17.88 9.96
CA SER A 82 14.58 -18.70 10.81
C SER A 82 13.18 -18.12 11.00
N ILE A 83 12.22 -19.03 11.21
CA ILE A 83 10.82 -18.68 11.45
C ILE A 83 10.56 -18.58 12.96
N HIS A 84 9.97 -17.49 13.39
CA HIS A 84 9.61 -17.15 14.77
C HIS A 84 8.16 -16.65 14.83
N PRO A 85 7.16 -17.52 14.75
CA PRO A 85 5.77 -17.11 14.71
C PRO A 85 5.39 -16.23 15.91
N CYS A 86 4.66 -15.15 15.65
CA CYS A 86 4.25 -14.16 16.62
C CYS A 86 2.74 -14.21 16.89
N GLU A 87 2.34 -13.78 18.08
CA GLU A 87 0.94 -13.53 18.37
C GLU A 87 0.48 -12.28 17.59
N TRP A 88 -0.63 -12.39 16.90
CA TRP A 88 -1.20 -11.30 16.14
C TRP A 88 -2.71 -11.35 16.16
N THR A 89 -3.29 -10.35 16.77
CA THR A 89 -4.73 -10.20 16.92
C THR A 89 -5.22 -8.90 16.25
N ALA A 90 -6.52 -8.67 16.26
CA ALA A 90 -7.10 -7.41 15.80
C ALA A 90 -6.58 -6.19 16.60
N THR A 91 -6.12 -6.41 17.85
CA THR A 91 -5.55 -5.35 18.68
C THR A 91 -4.20 -4.87 18.15
N GLU A 92 -3.30 -5.78 17.78
CA GLU A 92 -2.00 -5.44 17.18
C GLU A 92 -2.20 -4.72 15.84
N GLU A 93 -3.12 -5.21 15.02
CA GLU A 93 -3.47 -4.59 13.74
C GLU A 93 -3.97 -3.15 13.92
N GLN A 94 -4.94 -2.95 14.84
CA GLN A 94 -5.45 -1.62 15.16
C GLN A 94 -4.36 -0.68 15.70
N GLN A 95 -3.43 -1.19 16.51
CA GLN A 95 -2.32 -0.39 17.02
C GLN A 95 -1.34 0.00 15.92
N MET A 96 -1.04 -0.89 14.95
CA MET A 96 -0.21 -0.56 13.78
C MET A 96 -0.84 0.52 12.92
N LEU A 97 -2.14 0.41 12.62
CA LEU A 97 -2.89 1.44 11.90
C LEU A 97 -2.86 2.78 12.64
N ASN A 98 -3.04 2.76 13.96
CA ASN A 98 -2.97 3.98 14.77
C ASN A 98 -1.56 4.61 14.78
N ILE A 99 -0.50 3.82 14.77
CA ILE A 99 0.87 4.32 14.64
C ILE A 99 1.07 5.01 13.29
N ALA A 100 0.66 4.38 12.19
CA ALA A 100 0.76 4.95 10.84
C ALA A 100 -0.02 6.28 10.73
N TYR A 101 -1.15 6.37 11.41
CA TYR A 101 -1.98 7.57 11.40
C TYR A 101 -1.47 8.69 12.31
N THR A 102 -0.94 8.37 13.51
CA THR A 102 -0.62 9.39 14.52
C THR A 102 0.86 9.76 14.61
N LYS A 103 1.75 8.89 14.16
CA LYS A 103 3.21 9.08 14.26
C LYS A 103 3.86 9.45 12.92
N ILE A 104 3.09 9.50 11.83
CA ILE A 104 3.58 9.88 10.50
C ILE A 104 2.76 11.05 9.98
N ASP A 105 3.40 12.03 9.36
CA ASP A 105 2.77 13.21 8.79
C ASP A 105 3.31 13.50 7.37
N PRO A 106 2.44 13.56 6.33
CA PRO A 106 1.04 13.11 6.36
C PRO A 106 0.93 11.63 6.72
N PRO A 107 -0.23 11.15 7.24
CA PRO A 107 -0.42 9.77 7.61
C PRO A 107 -0.26 8.82 6.43
N VAL A 108 0.29 7.63 6.66
CA VAL A 108 0.26 6.54 5.67
C VAL A 108 -1.03 5.76 5.88
N VAL A 109 -1.85 5.71 4.83
CA VAL A 109 -3.15 5.01 4.83
C VAL A 109 -3.10 3.81 3.88
N GLY A 110 -4.01 2.86 4.07
CA GLY A 110 -4.11 1.68 3.18
C GLY A 110 -3.11 0.56 3.51
N LEU A 111 -2.63 0.47 4.76
CA LEU A 111 -1.90 -0.70 5.22
C LEU A 111 -2.79 -1.94 5.16
N GLU A 112 -2.28 -3.03 4.61
CA GLU A 112 -2.96 -4.32 4.54
C GLU A 112 -2.14 -5.38 5.29
N PHE A 113 -2.81 -6.29 6.00
CA PHE A 113 -2.16 -7.33 6.79
C PHE A 113 -2.62 -8.72 6.35
N ASN A 114 -1.66 -9.56 5.97
CA ASN A 114 -1.90 -10.94 5.60
C ASN A 114 -1.32 -11.85 6.67
N LYS A 115 -2.19 -12.62 7.33
CA LYS A 115 -1.83 -13.58 8.38
C LYS A 115 -1.60 -14.94 7.76
N ILE A 116 -0.47 -15.55 8.08
CA ILE A 116 -0.10 -16.88 7.62
C ILE A 116 0.03 -17.76 8.86
N SER A 117 -0.93 -18.69 9.03
CA SER A 117 -0.98 -19.55 10.21
C SER A 117 0.19 -20.53 10.24
N CYS A 118 0.80 -20.68 11.41
CA CYS A 118 1.91 -21.61 11.65
C CYS A 118 1.51 -22.84 12.44
N GLY A 119 0.31 -23.38 12.24
CA GLY A 119 -0.19 -24.62 12.85
C GLY A 119 -1.72 -24.67 12.94
N GLU A 120 -2.27 -25.88 13.05
CA GLU A 120 -3.72 -26.12 12.95
C GLU A 120 -4.56 -25.53 14.11
N ASN A 121 -3.97 -25.15 15.24
CA ASN A 121 -4.66 -24.56 16.40
C ASN A 121 -3.79 -23.50 17.10
N SER A 122 -2.96 -22.79 16.37
CA SER A 122 -2.02 -21.84 16.92
C SER A 122 -2.47 -20.40 16.64
N ASP A 123 -2.57 -19.58 17.69
CA ASP A 123 -2.72 -18.13 17.56
C ASP A 123 -1.42 -17.46 17.05
N LYS A 124 -0.41 -18.30 16.74
CA LYS A 124 0.88 -17.84 16.23
C LYS A 124 0.89 -17.82 14.72
N ASN A 125 1.24 -16.67 14.17
CA ASN A 125 1.23 -16.38 12.76
C ASN A 125 2.54 -15.76 12.29
N LEU A 126 2.84 -15.88 11.01
CA LEU A 126 3.64 -14.89 10.34
C LEU A 126 2.71 -13.81 9.82
N VAL A 127 3.15 -12.57 9.86
CA VAL A 127 2.33 -11.44 9.42
C VAL A 127 3.07 -10.66 8.36
N LEU A 128 2.51 -10.60 7.17
CA LEU A 128 3.02 -9.80 6.07
C LEU A 128 2.21 -8.50 5.98
N MET A 129 2.83 -7.39 6.34
CA MET A 129 2.26 -6.06 6.23
C MET A 129 2.63 -5.45 4.88
N HIS A 130 1.64 -5.08 4.11
CA HIS A 130 1.78 -4.29 2.88
C HIS A 130 1.67 -2.81 3.19
N ILE A 131 2.62 -2.04 2.72
CA ILE A 131 2.66 -0.59 2.79
C ILE A 131 2.52 -0.09 1.35
N PRO A 132 1.43 0.60 1.00
CA PRO A 132 1.23 1.07 -0.38
C PRO A 132 2.22 2.17 -0.76
N ASP A 133 2.47 2.30 -2.06
CA ASP A 133 3.02 3.54 -2.61
C ASP A 133 2.10 4.71 -2.26
N SER A 134 2.67 5.83 -1.90
CA SER A 134 1.89 6.98 -1.43
C SER A 134 2.00 8.18 -2.36
N VAL A 135 0.84 8.68 -2.76
CA VAL A 135 0.72 9.95 -3.50
C VAL A 135 1.02 11.17 -2.61
N ASP A 136 0.95 10.99 -1.28
CA ASP A 136 1.17 12.04 -0.29
C ASP A 136 2.63 12.16 0.19
N ALA A 137 3.54 11.35 -0.38
CA ALA A 137 4.96 11.50 -0.09
C ALA A 137 5.46 12.95 -0.38
N PRO A 138 6.40 13.48 0.42
CA PRO A 138 7.16 12.81 1.44
C PRO A 138 6.46 12.73 2.80
N HIS A 139 6.55 11.59 3.45
CA HIS A 139 6.08 11.32 4.80
C HIS A 139 7.19 11.54 5.83
N PHE A 140 6.83 12.16 6.93
CA PHE A 140 7.74 12.45 8.04
C PHE A 140 7.35 11.61 9.26
N ALA A 141 8.25 10.76 9.73
CA ALA A 141 8.06 10.03 10.97
C ALA A 141 8.46 10.90 12.18
N ARG A 142 7.61 10.90 13.21
CA ARG A 142 7.92 11.57 14.48
C ARG A 142 9.01 10.77 15.22
N ALA A 143 10.06 11.48 15.60
CA ALA A 143 11.16 10.98 16.41
C ALA A 143 11.10 11.58 17.83
N GLU A 144 12.07 11.28 18.66
CA GLU A 144 12.17 11.84 20.01
C GLU A 144 12.23 13.38 20.01
N LYS A 145 11.83 13.98 21.13
CA LYS A 145 11.91 15.44 21.36
C LYS A 145 11.17 16.30 20.32
N ASN A 146 10.04 15.82 19.82
CA ASN A 146 9.23 16.53 18.80
C ASN A 146 9.99 16.85 17.49
N THR A 147 10.99 16.06 17.16
CA THR A 147 11.64 16.13 15.86
C THR A 147 10.95 15.24 14.85
N PHE A 148 11.16 15.53 13.56
CA PHE A 148 10.67 14.73 12.45
C PHE A 148 11.85 14.29 11.61
N SER A 149 11.77 13.08 11.07
CA SER A 149 12.70 12.60 10.05
C SER A 149 11.92 12.18 8.81
N ALA A 150 12.44 12.48 7.63
CA ALA A 150 11.93 11.96 6.37
C ALA A 150 12.79 10.75 5.95
N PRO A 151 12.42 9.53 6.33
CA PRO A 151 13.20 8.34 6.01
C PRO A 151 12.90 7.87 4.58
N ARG A 152 13.87 7.19 3.95
CA ARG A 152 13.69 6.47 2.70
C ARG A 152 14.49 5.17 2.70
N ARG A 153 14.06 4.20 1.93
CA ARG A 153 14.83 2.97 1.70
C ARG A 153 15.97 3.22 0.71
N ASN A 154 17.10 2.57 0.97
CA ASN A 154 18.24 2.52 0.09
C ASN A 154 18.80 1.08 0.13
N GLY A 155 18.27 0.22 -0.73
CA GLY A 155 18.40 -1.22 -0.57
C GLY A 155 17.77 -1.68 0.75
N PRO A 156 18.39 -2.61 1.52
CA PRO A 156 17.86 -3.07 2.79
C PRO A 156 17.90 -2.04 3.92
N HIS A 157 18.57 -0.89 3.73
CA HIS A 157 18.78 0.08 4.78
C HIS A 157 17.84 1.28 4.69
N THR A 158 17.45 1.81 5.83
CA THR A 158 16.73 3.09 5.94
C THR A 158 17.72 4.23 6.15
N LYS A 159 17.63 5.28 5.32
CA LYS A 159 18.43 6.50 5.40
C LYS A 159 17.51 7.73 5.44
N PRO A 160 17.95 8.85 6.06
CA PRO A 160 17.20 10.10 5.95
C PRO A 160 17.29 10.63 4.51
N MET A 161 16.19 11.22 4.05
CA MET A 161 16.16 11.99 2.81
C MET A 161 17.08 13.20 2.91
N THR A 162 17.74 13.54 1.81
CA THR A 162 18.43 14.81 1.70
C THR A 162 17.42 15.95 1.52
N TYR A 163 17.86 17.18 1.76
CA TYR A 163 17.04 18.38 1.49
C TYR A 163 16.49 18.39 0.06
N ARG A 164 17.32 18.01 -0.92
CA ARG A 164 16.92 17.93 -2.34
C ARG A 164 15.88 16.84 -2.59
N ASP A 165 15.96 15.71 -1.89
CA ASP A 165 14.96 14.64 -2.02
C ASP A 165 13.61 15.10 -1.49
N ILE A 166 13.60 15.81 -0.36
CA ILE A 166 12.38 16.37 0.25
C ILE A 166 11.76 17.42 -0.70
N GLU A 167 12.56 18.35 -1.21
CA GLU A 167 12.11 19.37 -2.16
C GLU A 167 11.50 18.74 -3.42
N ARG A 168 12.18 17.74 -3.98
CA ARG A 168 11.69 17.01 -5.15
C ARG A 168 10.37 16.30 -4.84
N GLY A 169 10.25 15.61 -3.70
CA GLY A 169 9.04 14.92 -3.30
C GLY A 169 7.84 15.86 -3.18
N PHE A 170 8.01 17.04 -2.58
CA PHE A 170 6.94 18.04 -2.53
C PHE A 170 6.57 18.56 -3.92
N ARG A 171 7.54 18.81 -4.79
CA ARG A 171 7.29 19.24 -6.17
C ARG A 171 6.47 18.20 -6.94
N GLU A 172 6.87 16.94 -6.87
CA GLU A 172 6.16 15.83 -7.53
C GLU A 172 4.74 15.65 -6.97
N ARG A 173 4.55 15.83 -5.66
CA ARG A 173 3.23 15.78 -5.02
C ARG A 173 2.32 16.89 -5.54
N PHE A 174 2.79 18.13 -5.60
CA PHE A 174 2.00 19.25 -6.11
C PHE A 174 1.70 19.12 -7.60
N GLN A 175 2.66 18.65 -8.40
CA GLN A 175 2.45 18.40 -9.82
C GLN A 175 1.38 17.33 -10.06
N ARG A 176 1.45 16.19 -9.35
CA ARG A 176 0.43 15.13 -9.42
C ARG A 176 -0.96 15.64 -9.05
N GLY A 177 -1.08 16.43 -8.00
CA GLY A 177 -2.36 17.04 -7.62
C GLY A 177 -2.95 17.92 -8.70
N ALA A 178 -2.14 18.77 -9.31
CA ALA A 178 -2.57 19.65 -10.40
C ALA A 178 -2.95 18.85 -11.67
N GLU A 179 -2.21 17.80 -11.99
CA GLU A 179 -2.52 16.91 -13.11
C GLU A 179 -3.82 16.12 -12.90
N GLN A 180 -4.06 15.63 -11.68
CA GLN A 180 -5.31 14.96 -11.34
C GLN A 180 -6.52 15.89 -11.41
N GLU A 181 -6.40 17.10 -10.89
CA GLU A 181 -7.45 18.12 -10.95
C GLU A 181 -7.79 18.47 -12.41
N LYS A 182 -6.76 18.66 -13.24
CA LYS A 182 -6.95 18.90 -14.68
C LYS A 182 -7.63 17.72 -15.36
N THR A 183 -7.17 16.49 -15.11
CA THR A 183 -7.77 15.28 -15.69
C THR A 183 -9.24 15.13 -15.27
N LEU A 184 -9.57 15.41 -14.02
CA LEU A 184 -10.93 15.39 -13.52
C LEU A 184 -11.81 16.43 -14.25
N GLN A 185 -11.28 17.63 -14.44
CA GLN A 185 -11.97 18.69 -15.18
C GLN A 185 -12.19 18.32 -16.64
N ASP A 186 -11.17 17.79 -17.33
CA ASP A 186 -11.26 17.35 -18.72
C ASP A 186 -12.32 16.26 -18.88
N TYR A 187 -12.38 15.28 -17.97
CA TYR A 187 -13.42 14.23 -18.01
C TYR A 187 -14.82 14.76 -17.72
N PHE A 188 -14.94 15.72 -16.78
CA PHE A 188 -16.22 16.35 -16.51
C PHE A 188 -16.74 17.14 -17.71
N GLU A 189 -15.89 17.91 -18.39
CA GLU A 189 -16.24 18.68 -19.59
C GLU A 189 -16.68 17.75 -20.74
N GLN A 190 -15.93 16.67 -20.98
CA GLN A 190 -16.31 15.67 -21.99
C GLN A 190 -17.65 14.99 -21.67
N ALA A 191 -17.89 14.65 -20.40
CA ALA A 191 -19.18 14.08 -19.97
C ALA A 191 -20.33 15.09 -20.16
N ALA A 192 -20.08 16.36 -19.85
CA ALA A 192 -21.10 17.44 -20.01
C ALA A 192 -21.39 17.73 -21.45
N GLU A 193 -20.38 17.75 -22.33
CA GLU A 193 -20.57 17.97 -23.78
C GLU A 193 -21.39 16.85 -24.45
N ALA A 194 -21.35 15.64 -23.95
CA ALA A 194 -22.12 14.51 -24.45
C ALA A 194 -23.63 14.59 -24.11
N LEU A 195 -24.03 15.49 -23.20
CA LEU A 195 -25.40 15.62 -22.74
C LEU A 195 -26.19 16.58 -23.64
N ASN A 196 -27.40 16.17 -24.06
CA ASN A 196 -28.30 17.05 -24.77
C ASN A 196 -29.35 17.67 -23.81
N PRO A 197 -29.24 18.98 -23.49
CA PRO A 197 -30.15 19.64 -22.54
C PRO A 197 -31.65 19.57 -22.92
N GLU A 198 -31.96 19.34 -24.18
CA GLU A 198 -33.35 19.23 -24.67
C GLU A 198 -34.01 17.88 -24.27
N GLN A 199 -33.18 16.89 -23.85
CA GLN A 199 -33.68 15.56 -23.49
C GLN A 199 -34.07 15.42 -22.00
N GLY A 200 -33.85 16.44 -21.18
CA GLY A 200 -34.25 16.43 -19.79
C GLY A 200 -33.21 16.99 -18.81
N VAL A 201 -33.28 16.54 -17.56
CA VAL A 201 -32.33 16.89 -16.50
C VAL A 201 -31.34 15.76 -16.34
N PHE A 202 -30.04 16.09 -16.30
CA PHE A 202 -28.94 15.14 -16.19
C PHE A 202 -28.14 15.41 -14.94
N LEU A 203 -27.55 14.34 -14.39
CA LEU A 203 -26.51 14.40 -13.38
C LEU A 203 -25.23 13.83 -14.01
N ALA A 204 -24.22 14.68 -14.22
CA ALA A 204 -22.88 14.25 -14.66
C ALA A 204 -21.94 14.09 -13.46
N ILE A 205 -21.27 12.94 -13.36
CA ILE A 205 -20.28 12.67 -12.34
C ILE A 205 -19.01 12.20 -13.04
N ALA A 206 -17.89 12.88 -12.77
CA ALA A 206 -16.57 12.44 -13.18
C ALA A 206 -15.78 12.00 -11.93
N ALA A 207 -15.01 10.92 -12.05
CA ALA A 207 -14.15 10.42 -10.97
C ALA A 207 -12.81 9.94 -11.53
N VAL A 208 -11.73 10.28 -10.82
CA VAL A 208 -10.38 9.83 -11.13
C VAL A 208 -9.82 9.15 -9.88
N PRO A 209 -9.23 7.95 -9.98
CA PRO A 209 -8.65 7.29 -8.82
C PRO A 209 -7.44 8.09 -8.29
N VAL A 210 -7.37 8.27 -6.97
CA VAL A 210 -6.23 8.92 -6.31
C VAL A 210 -4.95 8.09 -6.52
N THR A 211 -5.07 6.78 -6.41
CA THR A 211 -3.99 5.82 -6.71
C THR A 211 -4.50 4.79 -7.70
N PRO A 212 -4.09 4.85 -8.98
CA PRO A 212 -4.50 3.85 -9.95
C PRO A 212 -3.92 2.49 -9.59
N LYS A 213 -4.76 1.46 -9.54
CA LYS A 213 -4.27 0.08 -9.48
C LYS A 213 -3.80 -0.34 -10.87
N ILE A 214 -2.52 -0.67 -11.00
CA ILE A 214 -2.00 -1.30 -12.20
C ILE A 214 -2.52 -2.73 -12.23
N SER A 215 -3.49 -3.00 -13.08
CA SER A 215 -3.99 -4.36 -13.32
C SER A 215 -3.14 -5.03 -14.38
N ALA A 216 -2.78 -6.30 -14.16
CA ALA A 216 -2.06 -7.11 -15.14
C ALA A 216 -2.89 -7.39 -16.42
N ALA A 217 -4.21 -7.26 -16.35
CA ALA A 217 -5.11 -7.42 -17.49
C ALA A 217 -5.96 -6.17 -17.69
N PRO A 218 -6.07 -5.64 -18.92
CA PRO A 218 -7.01 -4.56 -19.22
C PRO A 218 -8.44 -5.05 -19.00
N VAL A 219 -9.21 -4.29 -18.26
CA VAL A 219 -10.64 -4.55 -18.07
C VAL A 219 -11.37 -4.17 -19.36
N SER A 220 -12.16 -5.09 -19.93
CA SER A 220 -12.94 -4.79 -21.15
C SER A 220 -14.05 -3.77 -20.86
N GLU A 221 -14.45 -3.00 -21.88
CA GLU A 221 -15.57 -2.06 -21.78
C GLU A 221 -16.86 -2.75 -21.30
N GLU A 222 -17.10 -3.97 -21.76
CA GLU A 222 -18.24 -4.79 -21.36
C GLU A 222 -18.22 -5.15 -19.89
N THR A 223 -17.05 -5.53 -19.37
CA THR A 223 -16.87 -5.82 -17.92
C THR A 223 -17.11 -4.57 -17.09
N MET A 224 -16.59 -3.42 -17.52
CA MET A 224 -16.80 -2.14 -16.83
C MET A 224 -18.27 -1.72 -16.84
N TYR A 225 -18.95 -1.90 -17.97
CA TYR A 225 -20.38 -1.65 -18.09
C TYR A 225 -21.21 -2.55 -17.18
N GLN A 226 -20.85 -3.84 -17.06
CA GLN A 226 -21.49 -4.78 -16.14
C GLN A 226 -21.31 -4.36 -14.67
N TYR A 227 -20.11 -3.95 -14.26
CA TYR A 227 -19.85 -3.45 -12.91
C TYR A 227 -20.63 -2.17 -12.61
N ALA A 228 -20.67 -1.22 -13.54
CA ALA A 228 -21.45 0.01 -13.39
C ALA A 228 -22.95 -0.29 -13.21
N ASN A 229 -23.50 -1.21 -14.00
CA ASN A 229 -24.89 -1.63 -13.87
C ASN A 229 -25.19 -2.40 -12.59
N GLN A 230 -24.25 -3.17 -12.06
CA GLN A 230 -24.41 -3.89 -10.78
C GLN A 230 -24.41 -2.95 -9.57
N MET A 231 -23.69 -1.83 -9.65
CA MET A 231 -23.66 -0.83 -8.58
C MET A 231 -24.90 0.06 -8.53
N LEU A 232 -25.68 0.10 -9.61
CA LEU A 232 -26.92 0.85 -9.68
C LEU A 232 -28.07 -0.08 -9.33
N ASN A 233 -28.76 0.27 -8.27
CA ASN A 233 -29.91 -0.47 -7.75
C ASN A 233 -30.89 -0.78 -8.92
N PRO A 234 -31.27 -2.04 -9.16
CA PRO A 234 -32.10 -2.44 -10.29
C PRO A 234 -33.50 -1.82 -10.33
N ASP A 235 -33.93 -1.15 -9.25
CA ASP A 235 -35.23 -0.49 -9.17
C ASP A 235 -35.30 0.91 -9.82
N PHE A 236 -34.17 1.46 -10.29
CA PHE A 236 -34.16 2.69 -11.08
C PHE A 236 -33.95 2.34 -12.55
N SER A 237 -35.01 2.44 -13.35
CA SER A 237 -34.92 2.35 -14.81
C SER A 237 -34.27 3.62 -15.41
N THR A 238 -32.96 3.75 -15.18
CA THR A 238 -32.16 4.81 -15.80
C THR A 238 -31.23 4.18 -16.82
N THR A 239 -31.30 4.69 -18.03
CA THR A 239 -30.36 4.33 -19.09
C THR A 239 -29.02 4.98 -18.76
N LEU A 240 -28.05 4.20 -18.29
CA LEU A 240 -26.69 4.68 -18.09
C LEU A 240 -25.91 4.52 -19.39
N ASN A 241 -25.44 5.64 -19.92
CA ASN A 241 -24.35 5.64 -20.89
C ASN A 241 -23.03 5.75 -20.12
N ALA A 242 -22.41 4.62 -19.79
CA ALA A 242 -21.04 4.60 -19.30
C ALA A 242 -20.10 4.68 -20.52
N GLN A 243 -19.50 5.82 -20.76
CA GLN A 243 -18.37 5.96 -21.68
C GLN A 243 -17.08 5.79 -20.89
N CYS A 244 -16.35 4.71 -21.17
CA CYS A 244 -14.97 4.57 -20.71
C CYS A 244 -14.05 5.22 -21.74
N MET A 245 -13.38 6.29 -21.36
CA MET A 245 -12.34 6.90 -22.16
C MET A 245 -11.00 6.20 -21.90
N LYS A 246 -10.31 5.90 -22.97
CA LYS A 246 -8.99 5.23 -22.95
C LYS A 246 -7.89 6.17 -22.54
#